data_a24615fa5ca427bb802e0d270d73da71
#
_entry.id   a24615fa5ca427bb802e0d270d73da71
#
_cell.length_a   1.000
_cell.length_b   1.000
_cell.length_c   1.000
_cell.angle_alpha   90.00
_cell.angle_beta   90.00
_cell.angle_gamma   90.00
#
_symmetry.space_group_name_H-M   'P 1'
#
loop_
_entity.id
_entity.type
_entity.pdbx_description
1 polymer ?
#
loop_
_entity_poly.entity_id
_entity_poly.type
_entity_poly.pdbx_seq_one_letter_code
_entity_poly.pdbx_strand_id
1 'polypeptide(L)'
;MACYRITRLKALDSDKIKEIGEGMRDTIEAMGADFIDVAQDNAGNIVVVARYPDESTMEAATSTAQDAFGQMITQGAADSSSIDQWSGDVVMSF
;
A
#
# COMPACT_ATOMS: atom_id res chain seq x y z
N MET A 1 -3.66 -19.41 3.66
CA MET A 1 -2.21 -19.17 3.53
C MET A 1 -1.99 -17.68 3.47
N ALA A 2 -1.12 -17.18 4.33
CA ALA A 2 -0.83 -15.75 4.34
C ALA A 2 -0.13 -15.31 3.05
N CYS A 3 -0.41 -14.09 2.62
CA CYS A 3 0.19 -13.51 1.43
C CYS A 3 0.52 -12.04 1.65
N TYR A 4 1.40 -11.52 0.80
CA TYR A 4 1.82 -10.13 0.80
C TYR A 4 1.41 -9.44 -0.49
N ARG A 5 1.06 -8.17 -0.37
CA ARG A 5 1.07 -7.23 -1.49
C ARG A 5 2.08 -6.14 -1.15
N ILE A 6 3.07 -5.98 -2.00
CA ILE A 6 4.13 -4.98 -1.82
C ILE A 6 4.03 -4.00 -2.98
N THR A 7 3.83 -2.73 -2.65
CA THR A 7 3.73 -1.66 -3.65
C THR A 7 4.89 -0.70 -3.44
N ARG A 8 5.62 -0.41 -4.52
CA ARG A 8 6.70 0.58 -4.53
C ARG A 8 6.25 1.78 -5.32
N LEU A 9 6.61 2.96 -4.85
CA LEU A 9 6.33 4.20 -5.57
C LEU A 9 7.33 5.28 -5.18
N LYS A 10 7.43 6.31 -6.03
CA LYS A 10 8.21 7.52 -5.77
C LYS A 10 7.29 8.60 -5.24
N ALA A 11 7.61 9.13 -4.08
CA ALA A 11 6.89 10.26 -3.52
C ALA A 11 7.33 11.57 -4.19
N LEU A 12 6.36 12.35 -4.64
CA LEU A 12 6.57 13.74 -5.06
C LEU A 12 6.32 14.68 -3.87
N ASP A 13 5.41 14.29 -2.98
CA ASP A 13 5.10 15.00 -1.74
C ASP A 13 4.78 13.97 -0.65
N SER A 14 5.79 13.66 0.16
CA SER A 14 5.67 12.67 1.23
C SER A 14 4.67 13.05 2.30
N ASP A 15 4.59 14.34 2.64
CA ASP A 15 3.64 14.81 3.66
C ASP A 15 2.21 14.65 3.18
N LYS A 16 1.96 14.87 1.91
CA LYS A 16 0.64 14.67 1.29
C LYS A 16 0.25 13.19 1.28
N ILE A 17 1.21 12.30 1.01
CA ILE A 17 0.97 10.84 1.08
C ILE A 17 0.53 10.44 2.49
N LYS A 18 1.20 10.94 3.52
CA LYS A 18 0.84 10.67 4.92
C LYS A 18 -0.55 11.22 5.25
N GLU A 19 -0.86 12.42 4.80
CA GLU A 19 -2.16 13.04 4.98
C GLU A 19 -3.28 12.21 4.34
N ILE A 20 -3.09 11.74 3.11
CA ILE A 20 -4.06 10.89 2.42
C ILE A 20 -4.24 9.57 3.17
N GLY A 21 -3.16 8.93 3.60
CA GLY A 21 -3.20 7.69 4.36
C GLY A 21 -3.94 7.85 5.68
N GLU A 22 -3.68 8.90 6.43
CA GLU A 22 -4.38 9.19 7.68
C GLU A 22 -5.85 9.48 7.46
N GLY A 23 -6.20 10.17 6.38
CA GLY A 23 -7.60 10.46 6.02
C GLY A 23 -8.38 9.20 5.63
N MET A 24 -7.69 8.12 5.26
CA MET A 24 -8.29 6.83 4.91
C MET A 24 -8.06 5.75 5.97
N ARG A 25 -7.56 6.13 7.15
CA ARG A 25 -7.15 5.15 8.18
C ARG A 25 -8.23 4.13 8.50
N ASP A 26 -9.45 4.56 8.77
CA ASP A 26 -10.55 3.66 9.13
C ASP A 26 -10.89 2.70 7.99
N THR A 27 -10.90 3.20 6.76
CA THR A 27 -11.16 2.40 5.56
C THR A 27 -10.04 1.37 5.34
N ILE A 28 -8.79 1.79 5.52
CA ILE A 28 -7.62 0.92 5.36
C ILE A 28 -7.61 -0.16 6.45
N GLU A 29 -7.89 0.20 7.70
CA GLU A 29 -7.94 -0.77 8.80
C GLU A 29 -9.06 -1.80 8.62
N ALA A 30 -10.13 -1.44 7.92
CA ALA A 30 -11.25 -2.34 7.62
C ALA A 30 -10.98 -3.32 6.48
N MET A 31 -9.84 -3.24 5.79
CA MET A 31 -9.52 -4.11 4.65
C MET A 31 -9.25 -5.57 5.02
N GLY A 32 -9.06 -5.86 6.30
CA GLY A 32 -8.79 -7.24 6.75
C GLY A 32 -7.32 -7.65 6.67
N ALA A 33 -6.41 -6.73 6.41
CA ALA A 33 -4.98 -7.02 6.47
C ALA A 33 -4.54 -7.27 7.91
N ASP A 34 -3.56 -8.17 8.08
CA ASP A 34 -2.91 -8.37 9.38
C ASP A 34 -2.16 -7.12 9.81
N PHE A 35 -1.47 -6.48 8.86
CA PHE A 35 -0.88 -5.16 9.02
C PHE A 35 -0.62 -4.53 7.65
N ILE A 36 -0.45 -3.22 7.67
CA ILE A 36 0.01 -2.45 6.50
C ILE A 36 1.02 -1.45 7.02
N ASP A 37 2.27 -1.59 6.56
CA ASP A 37 3.35 -0.67 6.90
C ASP A 37 3.73 0.14 5.66
N VAL A 38 4.02 1.41 5.88
CA VAL A 38 4.55 2.30 4.86
C VAL A 38 5.94 2.73 5.31
N ALA A 39 6.94 2.35 4.53
CA ALA A 39 8.34 2.70 4.78
C ALA A 39 8.85 3.64 3.71
N GLN A 40 9.74 4.54 4.08
CA GLN A 40 10.30 5.54 3.18
C GLN A 40 11.80 5.64 3.40
N ASP A 41 12.57 5.72 2.32
CA ASP A 41 14.00 6.02 2.39
C ASP A 41 14.28 7.52 2.25
N ASN A 42 15.56 7.91 2.33
CA ASN A 42 15.97 9.31 2.24
C ASN A 42 15.84 9.91 0.84
N ALA A 43 15.63 9.09 -0.17
CA ALA A 43 15.50 9.54 -1.56
C ALA A 43 14.02 9.71 -1.99
N GLY A 44 13.06 9.49 -1.09
CA GLY A 44 11.64 9.60 -1.38
C GLY A 44 11.03 8.35 -2.00
N ASN A 45 11.75 7.22 -1.97
CA ASN A 45 11.19 5.95 -2.38
C ASN A 45 10.33 5.40 -1.25
N ILE A 46 9.12 4.98 -1.57
CA ILE A 46 8.16 4.44 -0.62
C ILE A 46 7.87 2.98 -0.95
N VAL A 47 7.78 2.16 0.09
CA VAL A 47 7.33 0.78 -0.01
C VAL A 47 6.16 0.59 0.93
N VAL A 48 5.04 0.12 0.39
CA VAL A 48 3.86 -0.24 1.17
C VAL A 48 3.83 -1.76 1.28
N VAL A 49 3.92 -2.27 2.50
CA VAL A 49 3.95 -3.71 2.78
C VAL A 49 2.64 -4.07 3.47
N ALA A 50 1.80 -4.82 2.78
CA ALA A 50 0.53 -5.29 3.32
C ALA A 50 0.54 -6.82 3.42
N ARG A 51 0.23 -7.34 4.61
CA ARG A 51 0.10 -8.78 4.84
C ARG A 51 -1.38 -9.12 5.03
N TYR A 52 -1.84 -10.15 4.34
CA TYR A 52 -3.21 -10.63 4.43
C TYR A 52 -3.25 -12.10 4.89
N PRO A 53 -4.31 -12.51 5.62
CA PRO A 53 -4.42 -13.88 6.09
C PRO A 53 -4.58 -14.90 4.94
N ASP A 54 -5.15 -14.47 3.82
CA ASP A 54 -5.36 -15.29 2.63
C ASP A 54 -5.51 -14.43 1.37
N GLU A 55 -5.45 -15.08 0.21
CA GLU A 55 -5.57 -14.42 -1.09
C GLU A 55 -6.95 -13.78 -1.31
N SER A 56 -7.99 -14.43 -0.83
CA SER A 56 -9.36 -13.94 -0.94
C SER A 56 -9.54 -12.58 -0.25
N THR A 57 -8.97 -12.43 0.95
CA THR A 57 -8.97 -11.16 1.68
C THR A 57 -8.18 -10.09 0.94
N MET A 58 -7.01 -10.46 0.38
CA MET A 58 -6.19 -9.55 -0.41
C MET A 58 -6.94 -9.05 -1.65
N GLU A 59 -7.60 -9.96 -2.37
CA GLU A 59 -8.38 -9.58 -3.56
C GLU A 59 -9.55 -8.67 -3.21
N ALA A 60 -10.23 -8.92 -2.11
CA ALA A 60 -11.32 -8.08 -1.64
C ALA A 60 -10.84 -6.66 -1.28
N ALA A 61 -9.58 -6.51 -0.89
CA ALA A 61 -8.98 -5.21 -0.55
C ALA A 61 -8.49 -4.42 -1.78
N THR A 62 -8.48 -5.01 -2.96
CA THR A 62 -7.87 -4.41 -4.16
C THR A 62 -8.49 -3.06 -4.51
N SER A 63 -9.81 -2.93 -4.48
CA SER A 63 -10.48 -1.67 -4.85
C SER A 63 -10.13 -0.54 -3.89
N THR A 64 -10.02 -0.81 -2.59
CA THR A 64 -9.61 0.18 -1.58
C THR A 64 -8.16 0.60 -1.81
N ALA A 65 -7.27 -0.35 -2.10
CA ALA A 65 -5.87 -0.05 -2.40
C ALA A 65 -5.75 0.82 -3.66
N GLN A 66 -6.49 0.50 -4.71
CA GLN A 66 -6.51 1.29 -5.94
C GLN A 66 -7.02 2.71 -5.70
N ASP A 67 -8.03 2.87 -4.85
CA ASP A 67 -8.56 4.17 -4.46
C ASP A 67 -7.49 5.01 -3.74
N ALA A 68 -6.79 4.42 -2.78
CA ALA A 68 -5.75 5.11 -2.03
C ALA A 68 -4.62 5.60 -2.94
N PHE A 69 -4.09 4.72 -3.79
CA PHE A 69 -3.03 5.11 -4.73
C PHE A 69 -3.53 6.08 -5.79
N GLY A 70 -4.77 5.93 -6.25
CA GLY A 70 -5.41 6.85 -7.17
C GLY A 70 -5.51 8.27 -6.61
N GLN A 71 -5.84 8.42 -5.33
CA GLN A 71 -5.87 9.72 -4.66
C GLN A 71 -4.47 10.34 -4.57
N MET A 72 -3.45 9.53 -4.26
CA MET A 72 -2.07 10.00 -4.19
C MET A 72 -1.60 10.54 -5.55
N ILE A 73 -1.95 9.86 -6.64
CA ILE A 73 -1.62 10.29 -8.01
C ILE A 73 -2.39 11.56 -8.37
N THR A 74 -3.69 11.56 -8.18
CA THR A 74 -4.58 12.67 -8.53
C THR A 74 -4.20 13.95 -7.80
N GLN A 75 -3.76 13.85 -6.55
CA GLN A 75 -3.36 15.00 -5.75
C GLN A 75 -1.89 15.39 -5.95
N GLY A 76 -1.18 14.74 -6.87
CA GLY A 76 0.21 15.05 -7.18
C GLY A 76 1.20 14.61 -6.13
N ALA A 77 0.82 13.71 -5.23
CA ALA A 77 1.67 13.24 -4.14
C ALA A 77 2.61 12.12 -4.55
N ALA A 78 2.21 11.31 -5.55
CA ALA A 78 2.99 10.18 -6.05
C ALA A 78 3.18 10.27 -7.57
N ASP A 79 4.34 9.79 -8.03
CA ASP A 79 4.64 9.67 -9.45
C ASP A 79 3.95 8.41 -9.99
N SER A 80 2.96 8.61 -10.87
CA SER A 80 2.18 7.50 -11.44
C SER A 80 3.02 6.50 -12.22
N SER A 81 4.09 6.96 -12.86
CA SER A 81 4.97 6.10 -13.67
C SER A 81 5.87 5.20 -12.82
N SER A 82 5.99 5.50 -11.52
CA SER A 82 6.87 4.77 -10.59
C SER A 82 6.19 3.62 -9.87
N ILE A 83 4.87 3.53 -9.93
CA ILE A 83 4.12 2.54 -9.15
C ILE A 83 4.35 1.14 -9.69
N ASP A 84 4.83 0.26 -8.81
CA ASP A 84 5.08 -1.15 -9.10
C ASP A 84 4.49 -1.98 -7.98
N GLN A 85 3.69 -2.98 -8.32
CA GLN A 85 3.05 -3.88 -7.37
C GLN A 85 3.50 -5.31 -7.56
N TRP A 86 3.75 -5.98 -6.44
CA TRP A 86 4.06 -7.41 -6.41
C TRP A 86 3.19 -8.07 -5.35
N SER A 87 2.75 -9.30 -5.63
CA SER A 87 2.07 -10.11 -4.63
C SER A 87 2.58 -11.54 -4.66
N GLY A 88 2.56 -12.21 -3.52
CA GLY A 88 2.98 -13.59 -3.40
C GLY A 88 2.60 -14.20 -2.07
N ASP A 89 2.61 -15.52 -2.02
CA ASP A 89 2.30 -16.28 -0.82
C ASP A 89 3.53 -16.42 0.09
N VAL A 90 3.27 -16.47 1.39
CA VAL A 90 4.32 -16.78 2.36
C VAL A 90 4.65 -18.26 2.24
N VAL A 91 5.90 -18.57 1.90
CA VAL A 91 6.36 -19.97 1.76
C VAL A 91 7.28 -20.39 2.90
N MET A 92 7.87 -19.45 3.63
CA MET A 92 8.69 -19.70 4.82
C MET A 92 8.56 -18.53 5.79
N SER A 93 8.56 -18.86 7.08
CA SER A 93 8.58 -17.86 8.16
C SER A 93 9.61 -18.29 9.20
N PHE A 94 10.37 -17.35 9.73
CA PHE A 94 11.43 -17.62 10.69
C PHE A 94 11.14 -16.94 12.03
#